data_3c5f6b4953206e2fe9ba4d5e19d121b5
#
_entry.id   3c5f6b4953206e2fe9ba4d5e19d121b5
#
_cell.length_a   1.000
_cell.length_b   1.000
_cell.length_c   1.000
_cell.angle_alpha   90.00
_cell.angle_beta   90.00
_cell.angle_gamma   90.00
#
_symmetry.space_group_name_H-M   'P 1'
#
loop_
_entity.id
_entity.type
_entity.pdbx_description
1 polymer ?
#
loop_
_entity_poly.entity_id
_entity_poly.type
_entity_poly.pdbx_seq_one_letter_code
_entity_poly.pdbx_strand_id
1 'polypeptide(L)'
;MRPKKHETTRSGDLFRARLDQIINLKHELAQLADAIDWDWIDGEIAPLYSEKGRPGIETRFAVGLLLLKHIYGLSDEGVCERWVYDPYFQHFTGEEFFQHSFPHERSDLSHWRKRLGDKLELLLAESLRVAHASGALRTRDLARVTVDTDAGNVILTAVGYNFRRILAWLRAILRKILIAILRAFITRSALNPAC
;
A
#
# COMPACT_ATOMS: atom_id res chain seq x y z
N MET A 1 11.44 -0.47 20.91
CA MET A 1 10.36 0.33 21.52
C MET A 1 9.34 0.59 20.43
N ARG A 2 8.05 0.36 20.70
CA ARG A 2 6.99 0.63 19.73
C ARG A 2 6.96 2.14 19.46
N PRO A 3 6.86 2.62 18.20
CA PRO A 3 6.71 4.04 17.93
C PRO A 3 5.43 4.55 18.59
N LYS A 4 5.50 5.73 19.21
CA LYS A 4 4.27 6.40 19.66
C LYS A 4 3.54 6.87 18.40
N LYS A 5 2.24 6.58 18.30
CA LYS A 5 1.39 7.24 17.28
C LYS A 5 1.65 8.75 17.39
N HIS A 6 2.03 9.36 16.27
CA HIS A 6 2.22 10.80 16.22
C HIS A 6 0.88 11.44 16.58
N GLU A 7 0.81 12.04 17.76
CA GLU A 7 -0.28 12.97 18.05
C GLU A 7 -0.05 14.17 17.15
N THR A 8 -0.95 14.36 16.20
CA THR A 8 -0.97 15.53 15.33
C THR A 8 -1.09 16.77 16.22
N THR A 9 0.04 17.42 16.47
CA THR A 9 0.04 18.75 17.09
C THR A 9 -0.56 19.72 16.09
N ARG A 10 -1.84 19.99 16.23
CA ARG A 10 -2.66 20.86 15.37
C ARG A 10 -2.14 22.31 15.24
N SER A 11 -1.15 22.72 16.01
CA SER A 11 -0.76 24.13 16.12
C SER A 11 0.28 24.62 15.11
N GLY A 12 0.96 23.74 14.37
CA GLY A 12 1.98 24.11 13.38
C GLY A 12 1.57 23.93 11.91
N ASP A 13 0.49 23.21 11.64
CA ASP A 13 0.15 22.71 10.31
C ASP A 13 -1.07 23.41 9.66
N LEU A 14 -1.44 24.60 10.12
CA LEU A 14 -2.62 25.33 9.63
C LEU A 14 -2.60 25.59 8.10
N PHE A 15 -1.42 25.53 7.48
CA PHE A 15 -1.21 25.79 6.06
C PHE A 15 -0.71 24.55 5.27
N ARG A 16 -0.59 23.37 5.91
CA ARG A 16 -0.20 22.14 5.21
C ARG A 16 -1.45 21.38 4.80
N ALA A 17 -1.63 21.20 3.50
CA ALA A 17 -2.70 20.35 2.99
C ALA A 17 -2.39 18.89 3.34
N ARG A 18 -3.38 18.15 3.80
CA ARG A 18 -3.29 16.71 4.05
C ARG A 18 -3.18 15.96 2.73
N LEU A 19 -2.50 14.82 2.75
CA LEU A 19 -2.35 13.98 1.55
C LEU A 19 -3.69 13.55 0.97
N ASP A 20 -4.67 13.19 1.82
CA ASP A 20 -6.01 12.82 1.39
C ASP A 20 -6.78 13.93 0.66
N GLN A 21 -6.39 15.20 0.85
CA GLN A 21 -6.98 16.36 0.16
C GLN A 21 -6.31 16.68 -1.18
N ILE A 22 -5.06 16.27 -1.38
CA ILE A 22 -4.28 16.60 -2.58
C ILE A 22 -4.15 15.45 -3.56
N ILE A 23 -4.34 14.19 -3.10
CA ILE A 23 -4.31 13.00 -3.98
C ILE A 23 -5.71 12.64 -4.46
N ASN A 24 -5.77 11.89 -5.54
CA ASN A 24 -7.03 11.29 -5.99
C ASN A 24 -7.28 9.97 -5.23
N LEU A 25 -8.22 9.98 -4.29
CA LEU A 25 -8.58 8.79 -3.50
C LEU A 25 -9.19 7.65 -4.35
N LYS A 26 -9.60 7.93 -5.59
CA LYS A 26 -10.01 6.89 -6.55
C LYS A 26 -8.83 6.23 -7.26
N HIS A 27 -7.61 6.69 -7.01
CA HIS A 27 -6.41 6.04 -7.54
C HIS A 27 -6.27 4.64 -6.93
N GLU A 28 -5.86 3.68 -7.75
CA GLU A 28 -5.78 2.26 -7.38
C GLU A 28 -4.96 1.99 -6.11
N LEU A 29 -3.85 2.73 -5.93
CA LEU A 29 -3.00 2.55 -4.75
C LEU A 29 -3.65 3.10 -3.48
N ALA A 30 -4.43 4.19 -3.56
CA ALA A 30 -5.21 4.70 -2.43
C ALA A 30 -6.31 3.70 -2.05
N GLN A 31 -7.05 3.17 -3.03
CA GLN A 31 -8.06 2.13 -2.79
C GLN A 31 -7.45 0.85 -2.20
N LEU A 32 -6.25 0.47 -2.63
CA LEU A 32 -5.55 -0.67 -2.06
C LEU A 32 -5.14 -0.41 -0.62
N ALA A 33 -4.67 0.81 -0.30
CA ALA A 33 -4.33 1.20 1.07
C ALA A 33 -5.52 1.09 2.03
N ASP A 34 -6.72 1.47 1.55
CA ASP A 34 -7.96 1.39 2.32
C ASP A 34 -8.49 -0.04 2.47
N ALA A 35 -8.16 -0.93 1.53
CA ALA A 35 -8.60 -2.32 1.56
C ALA A 35 -7.79 -3.23 2.50
N ILE A 36 -6.57 -2.82 2.84
CA ILE A 36 -5.67 -3.56 3.74
C ILE A 36 -6.04 -3.25 5.20
N ASP A 37 -6.17 -4.30 6.01
CA ASP A 37 -6.39 -4.19 7.46
C ASP A 37 -5.06 -3.91 8.19
N TRP A 38 -4.69 -2.63 8.25
CA TRP A 38 -3.45 -2.18 8.89
C TRP A 38 -3.45 -2.39 10.40
N ASP A 39 -4.61 -2.29 11.05
CA ASP A 39 -4.73 -2.48 12.50
C ASP A 39 -4.49 -3.94 12.87
N TRP A 40 -5.01 -4.88 12.07
CA TRP A 40 -4.72 -6.30 12.24
C TRP A 40 -3.22 -6.60 12.03
N ILE A 41 -2.63 -6.09 10.95
CA ILE A 41 -1.18 -6.26 10.69
C ILE A 41 -0.35 -5.70 11.85
N ASP A 42 -0.68 -4.51 12.35
CA ASP A 42 0.03 -3.89 13.47
C ASP A 42 -0.10 -4.74 14.74
N GLY A 43 -1.27 -5.29 15.02
CA GLY A 43 -1.50 -6.21 16.14
C GLY A 43 -0.63 -7.46 16.07
N GLU A 44 -0.55 -8.09 14.90
CA GLU A 44 0.25 -9.31 14.69
C GLU A 44 1.77 -9.07 14.73
N ILE A 45 2.21 -7.88 14.36
CA ILE A 45 3.63 -7.50 14.37
C ILE A 45 4.06 -6.87 15.69
N ALA A 46 3.11 -6.38 16.49
CA ALA A 46 3.38 -5.75 17.78
C ALA A 46 4.37 -6.53 18.69
N PRO A 47 4.31 -7.87 18.80
CA PRO A 47 5.25 -8.64 19.61
C PRO A 47 6.72 -8.55 19.19
N LEU A 48 7.00 -8.13 17.95
CA LEU A 48 8.36 -7.95 17.44
C LEU A 48 9.03 -6.68 17.97
N TYR A 49 8.25 -5.74 18.54
CA TYR A 49 8.78 -4.52 19.14
C TYR A 49 9.27 -4.77 20.55
N SER A 50 10.50 -4.31 20.84
CA SER A 50 11.04 -4.32 22.22
C SER A 50 10.42 -3.20 23.05
N GLU A 51 10.20 -3.45 24.33
CA GLU A 51 9.76 -2.43 25.29
C GLU A 51 10.85 -1.38 25.59
N LYS A 52 12.11 -1.73 25.38
CA LYS A 52 13.27 -0.87 25.65
C LYS A 52 14.06 -0.57 24.37
N GLY A 53 14.61 0.64 24.27
CA GLY A 53 15.50 1.04 23.18
C GLY A 53 14.99 2.24 22.38
N ARG A 54 15.62 2.50 21.21
CA ARG A 54 15.22 3.56 20.28
C ARG A 54 13.80 3.27 19.74
N PRO A 55 12.94 4.27 19.58
CA PRO A 55 11.63 4.10 18.93
C PRO A 55 11.80 3.39 17.58
N GLY A 56 11.02 2.35 17.37
CA GLY A 56 11.02 1.61 16.10
C GLY A 56 10.35 2.41 14.99
N ILE A 57 10.50 1.94 13.77
CA ILE A 57 9.75 2.43 12.61
C ILE A 57 8.29 1.97 12.77
N GLU A 58 7.34 2.78 12.36
CA GLU A 58 5.93 2.44 12.39
C GLU A 58 5.65 1.22 11.50
N THR A 59 4.81 0.30 11.98
CA THR A 59 4.51 -0.95 11.28
C THR A 59 4.00 -0.71 9.87
N ARG A 60 3.02 0.19 9.71
CA ARG A 60 2.43 0.52 8.41
C ARG A 60 3.48 1.09 7.46
N PHE A 61 4.41 1.92 7.97
CA PHE A 61 5.49 2.48 7.16
C PHE A 61 6.43 1.37 6.65
N ALA A 62 6.96 0.53 7.55
CA ALA A 62 7.90 -0.53 7.18
C ALA A 62 7.27 -1.59 6.25
N VAL A 63 6.09 -2.09 6.61
CA VAL A 63 5.35 -3.08 5.82
C VAL A 63 4.91 -2.47 4.49
N GLY A 64 4.39 -1.24 4.51
CA GLY A 64 3.97 -0.53 3.31
C GLY A 64 5.09 -0.38 2.29
N LEU A 65 6.30 0.01 2.72
CA LEU A 65 7.47 0.08 1.83
C LEU A 65 7.85 -1.28 1.26
N LEU A 66 7.83 -2.35 2.07
CA LEU A 66 8.10 -3.70 1.58
C LEU A 66 7.07 -4.14 0.53
N LEU A 67 5.80 -3.87 0.75
CA LEU A 67 4.74 -4.15 -0.22
C LEU A 67 4.94 -3.35 -1.52
N LEU A 68 5.18 -2.03 -1.43
CA LEU A 68 5.42 -1.17 -2.59
C LEU A 68 6.64 -1.62 -3.40
N LYS A 69 7.73 -1.98 -2.72
CA LYS A 69 8.92 -2.54 -3.37
C LYS A 69 8.56 -3.74 -4.25
N HIS A 70 7.80 -4.70 -3.72
CA HIS A 70 7.44 -5.92 -4.44
C HIS A 70 6.33 -5.71 -5.47
N ILE A 71 5.39 -4.80 -5.21
CA ILE A 71 4.34 -4.43 -6.17
C ILE A 71 4.95 -3.81 -7.43
N TYR A 72 5.93 -2.91 -7.26
CA TYR A 72 6.54 -2.16 -8.38
C TYR A 72 7.87 -2.74 -8.87
N GLY A 73 8.37 -3.81 -8.22
CA GLY A 73 9.64 -4.46 -8.59
C GLY A 73 10.85 -3.56 -8.40
N LEU A 74 10.86 -2.75 -7.32
CA LEU A 74 11.93 -1.79 -7.04
C LEU A 74 13.03 -2.41 -6.16
N SER A 75 14.22 -1.79 -6.16
CA SER A 75 15.26 -2.05 -5.16
C SER A 75 14.91 -1.41 -3.82
N ASP A 76 15.67 -1.71 -2.75
CA ASP A 76 15.49 -1.07 -1.44
C ASP A 76 15.74 0.46 -1.53
N GLU A 77 16.77 0.87 -2.28
CA GLU A 77 17.05 2.28 -2.55
C GLU A 77 15.96 2.91 -3.42
N GLY A 78 15.57 2.22 -4.49
CA GLY A 78 14.60 2.73 -5.45
C GLY A 78 13.21 2.99 -4.85
N VAL A 79 12.75 2.14 -3.91
CA VAL A 79 11.47 2.38 -3.21
C VAL A 79 11.57 3.57 -2.27
N CYS A 80 12.70 3.75 -1.56
CA CYS A 80 12.94 4.89 -0.68
C CYS A 80 13.03 6.21 -1.46
N GLU A 81 13.72 6.21 -2.61
CA GLU A 81 13.79 7.38 -3.48
C GLU A 81 12.43 7.75 -4.05
N ARG A 82 11.71 6.78 -4.59
CA ARG A 82 10.38 7.02 -5.15
C ARG A 82 9.40 7.52 -4.09
N TRP A 83 9.49 7.02 -2.87
CA TRP A 83 8.62 7.44 -1.77
C TRP A 83 8.68 8.95 -1.52
N VAL A 84 9.87 9.58 -1.65
CA VAL A 84 10.05 11.03 -1.44
C VAL A 84 9.27 11.86 -2.46
N TYR A 85 9.11 11.37 -3.70
CA TYR A 85 8.49 12.13 -4.78
C TYR A 85 7.04 11.71 -5.06
N ASP A 86 6.60 10.56 -4.55
CA ASP A 86 5.30 9.99 -4.87
C ASP A 86 4.33 10.11 -3.69
N PRO A 87 3.37 11.05 -3.73
CA PRO A 87 2.41 11.26 -2.65
C PRO A 87 1.51 10.04 -2.41
N TYR A 88 1.29 9.20 -3.41
CA TYR A 88 0.54 7.95 -3.23
C TYR A 88 1.34 6.92 -2.44
N PHE A 89 2.67 6.88 -2.59
CA PHE A 89 3.53 6.02 -1.78
C PHE A 89 3.49 6.46 -0.31
N GLN A 90 3.56 7.76 -0.07
CA GLN A 90 3.47 8.32 1.29
C GLN A 90 2.11 8.04 1.93
N HIS A 91 1.02 8.26 1.20
CA HIS A 91 -0.33 7.92 1.68
C HIS A 91 -0.47 6.43 1.99
N PHE A 92 0.05 5.55 1.13
CA PHE A 92 0.02 4.10 1.33
C PHE A 92 0.74 3.68 2.61
N THR A 93 1.88 4.30 2.91
CA THR A 93 2.68 4.05 4.12
C THR A 93 2.16 4.76 5.36
N GLY A 94 1.07 5.53 5.27
CA GLY A 94 0.37 6.11 6.42
C GLY A 94 0.73 7.55 6.75
N GLU A 95 1.47 8.25 5.89
CA GLU A 95 1.74 9.67 6.10
C GLU A 95 0.46 10.50 5.97
N GLU A 96 0.29 11.44 6.88
CA GLU A 96 -0.83 12.38 6.85
C GLU A 96 -0.52 13.60 5.98
N PHE A 97 0.73 14.06 6.02
CA PHE A 97 1.21 15.24 5.28
C PHE A 97 2.38 14.86 4.39
N PHE A 98 2.52 15.55 3.26
CA PHE A 98 3.61 15.31 2.32
C PHE A 98 4.97 15.58 2.95
N GLN A 99 5.87 14.59 2.86
CA GLN A 99 7.23 14.65 3.36
C GLN A 99 8.20 14.90 2.20
N HIS A 100 9.14 15.83 2.39
CA HIS A 100 10.13 16.20 1.36
C HIS A 100 11.46 15.43 1.48
N SER A 101 11.60 14.61 2.52
CA SER A 101 12.79 13.78 2.76
C SER A 101 12.38 12.43 3.35
N PHE A 102 13.19 11.42 3.09
CA PHE A 102 12.96 10.10 3.66
C PHE A 102 13.29 10.12 5.17
N PRO A 103 12.37 9.69 6.06
CA PRO A 103 12.54 9.90 7.50
C PRO A 103 13.46 8.89 8.20
N HIS A 104 13.90 7.85 7.50
CA HIS A 104 14.66 6.73 8.06
C HIS A 104 15.93 6.44 7.27
N GLU A 105 16.80 5.56 7.82
CA GLU A 105 17.94 5.04 7.09
C GLU A 105 17.47 4.01 6.04
N ARG A 106 18.07 4.04 4.84
CA ARG A 106 17.71 3.10 3.75
C ARG A 106 17.95 1.63 4.13
N SER A 107 18.97 1.38 4.95
CA SER A 107 19.32 0.06 5.48
C SER A 107 18.25 -0.54 6.42
N ASP A 108 17.43 0.30 7.02
CA ASP A 108 16.40 -0.14 7.97
C ASP A 108 15.39 -1.08 7.32
N LEU A 109 15.10 -0.93 6.02
CA LEU A 109 14.19 -1.81 5.30
C LEU A 109 14.70 -3.26 5.26
N SER A 110 15.99 -3.46 5.08
CA SER A 110 16.61 -4.81 5.09
C SER A 110 16.57 -5.42 6.50
N HIS A 111 16.80 -4.61 7.54
CA HIS A 111 16.67 -5.05 8.94
C HIS A 111 15.24 -5.44 9.29
N TRP A 112 14.25 -4.67 8.82
CA TRP A 112 12.84 -4.98 9.01
C TRP A 112 12.43 -6.28 8.33
N ARG A 113 12.85 -6.50 7.08
CA ARG A 113 12.58 -7.75 6.37
C ARG A 113 13.10 -8.97 7.14
N LYS A 114 14.33 -8.88 7.68
CA LYS A 114 14.89 -9.94 8.51
C LYS A 114 14.11 -10.15 9.82
N ARG A 115 13.66 -9.07 10.44
CA ARG A 115 12.91 -9.12 11.70
C ARG A 115 11.51 -9.70 11.52
N LEU A 116 10.86 -9.40 10.40
CA LEU A 116 9.55 -9.95 10.08
C LEU A 116 9.58 -11.48 9.92
N GLY A 117 10.67 -12.04 9.35
CA GLY A 117 10.85 -13.49 9.28
C GLY A 117 9.57 -14.25 8.92
N ASP A 118 9.15 -15.16 9.80
CA ASP A 118 7.95 -15.98 9.61
C ASP A 118 6.63 -15.19 9.56
N LYS A 119 6.62 -13.96 10.11
CA LYS A 119 5.45 -13.06 10.04
C LYS A 119 5.13 -12.58 8.61
N LEU A 120 6.03 -12.77 7.65
CA LEU A 120 5.76 -12.48 6.24
C LEU A 120 4.60 -13.30 5.67
N GLU A 121 4.34 -14.50 6.21
CA GLU A 121 3.19 -15.32 5.82
C GLU A 121 1.85 -14.61 6.11
N LEU A 122 1.79 -13.80 7.16
CA LEU A 122 0.61 -12.99 7.46
C LEU A 122 0.31 -11.99 6.33
N LEU A 123 1.35 -11.39 5.75
CA LEU A 123 1.17 -10.48 4.61
C LEU A 123 0.64 -11.21 3.38
N LEU A 124 1.03 -12.47 3.18
CA LEU A 124 0.47 -13.29 2.12
C LEU A 124 -1.01 -13.56 2.37
N ALA A 125 -1.38 -13.97 3.59
CA ALA A 125 -2.76 -14.21 3.98
C ALA A 125 -3.63 -12.94 3.78
N GLU A 126 -3.14 -11.78 4.19
CA GLU A 126 -3.85 -10.50 4.01
C GLU A 126 -3.99 -10.15 2.52
N SER A 127 -2.95 -10.35 1.71
CA SER A 127 -3.04 -10.12 0.27
C SER A 127 -4.10 -11.00 -0.41
N LEU A 128 -4.25 -12.24 0.04
CA LEU A 128 -5.27 -13.15 -0.44
C LEU A 128 -6.67 -12.73 0.02
N ARG A 129 -6.80 -12.29 1.29
CA ARG A 129 -8.07 -11.77 1.82
C ARG A 129 -8.56 -10.56 1.02
N VAL A 130 -7.68 -9.59 0.78
CA VAL A 130 -8.00 -8.39 -0.03
C VAL A 130 -8.39 -8.78 -1.45
N ALA A 131 -7.65 -9.71 -2.07
CA ALA A 131 -7.94 -10.20 -3.42
C ALA A 131 -9.30 -10.90 -3.52
N HIS A 132 -9.67 -11.66 -2.50
CA HIS A 132 -10.97 -12.33 -2.41
C HIS A 132 -12.11 -11.32 -2.19
N ALA A 133 -11.95 -10.42 -1.23
CA ALA A 133 -12.94 -9.40 -0.90
C ALA A 133 -13.23 -8.45 -2.07
N SER A 134 -12.20 -8.11 -2.86
CA SER A 134 -12.34 -7.27 -4.06
C SER A 134 -12.94 -7.99 -5.26
N GLY A 135 -13.08 -9.32 -5.23
CA GLY A 135 -13.46 -10.13 -6.39
C GLY A 135 -12.43 -10.14 -7.52
N ALA A 136 -11.21 -9.71 -7.23
CA ALA A 136 -10.12 -9.60 -8.20
C ALA A 136 -9.55 -10.96 -8.63
N LEU A 137 -9.75 -11.99 -7.81
CA LEU A 137 -9.21 -13.32 -8.05
C LEU A 137 -10.31 -14.38 -7.95
N ARG A 138 -10.36 -15.25 -8.96
CA ARG A 138 -11.04 -16.53 -8.82
C ARG A 138 -10.14 -17.47 -8.02
N THR A 139 -10.72 -18.36 -7.24
CA THR A 139 -10.01 -19.33 -6.39
C THR A 139 -8.92 -20.13 -7.14
N ARG A 140 -9.02 -20.25 -8.46
CA ARG A 140 -8.05 -20.93 -9.35
C ARG A 140 -6.79 -20.13 -9.63
N ASP A 141 -6.83 -18.81 -9.47
CA ASP A 141 -5.75 -17.90 -9.85
C ASP A 141 -4.81 -17.58 -8.70
N LEU A 142 -5.09 -18.16 -7.51
CA LEU A 142 -4.26 -17.97 -6.32
C LEU A 142 -2.97 -18.74 -6.46
N ALA A 143 -1.84 -18.05 -6.45
CA ALA A 143 -0.53 -18.68 -6.39
C ALA A 143 -0.43 -19.49 -5.08
N ARG A 144 -0.44 -20.83 -5.18
CA ARG A 144 -0.05 -21.70 -4.10
C ARG A 144 1.46 -21.60 -3.97
N VAL A 145 1.92 -20.92 -2.95
CA VAL A 145 3.33 -20.94 -2.60
C VAL A 145 3.56 -22.17 -1.72
N THR A 146 4.18 -23.21 -2.30
CA THR A 146 4.79 -24.27 -1.51
C THR A 146 6.16 -23.73 -1.08
N VAL A 147 6.31 -23.57 0.24
CA VAL A 147 7.51 -23.01 0.84
C VAL A 147 8.58 -24.09 0.91
N ASP A 148 9.63 -23.93 0.13
CA ASP A 148 10.92 -24.61 0.37
C ASP A 148 12.04 -23.57 0.20
N THR A 149 12.82 -23.41 1.26
CA THR A 149 14.09 -22.68 1.36
C THR A 149 14.15 -21.24 0.81
N ASP A 150 14.41 -20.30 1.70
CA ASP A 150 14.49 -18.84 1.53
C ASP A 150 13.11 -18.14 1.44
N ALA A 151 12.24 -18.57 2.34
CA ALA A 151 10.80 -18.28 2.37
C ALA A 151 10.44 -16.80 2.25
N GLY A 152 11.21 -15.90 2.85
CA GLY A 152 10.84 -14.49 2.96
C GLY A 152 10.73 -13.75 1.62
N ASN A 153 11.69 -13.95 0.71
CA ASN A 153 11.67 -13.30 -0.61
C ASN A 153 10.61 -13.90 -1.53
N VAL A 154 10.38 -15.22 -1.43
CA VAL A 154 9.36 -15.92 -2.22
C VAL A 154 7.97 -15.46 -1.79
N ILE A 155 7.71 -15.38 -0.49
CA ILE A 155 6.44 -14.90 0.08
C ILE A 155 6.18 -13.46 -0.35
N LEU A 156 7.13 -12.55 -0.17
CA LEU A 156 6.98 -11.15 -0.57
C LEU A 156 6.79 -11.00 -2.08
N THR A 157 7.43 -11.85 -2.89
CA THR A 157 7.21 -11.86 -4.34
C THR A 157 5.81 -12.32 -4.69
N ALA A 158 5.27 -13.34 -4.01
CA ALA A 158 3.90 -13.80 -4.18
C ALA A 158 2.89 -12.73 -3.75
N VAL A 159 3.13 -12.06 -2.61
CA VAL A 159 2.32 -10.92 -2.13
C VAL A 159 2.32 -9.81 -3.17
N GLY A 160 3.48 -9.41 -3.67
CA GLY A 160 3.60 -8.38 -4.70
C GLY A 160 2.88 -8.77 -6.00
N TYR A 161 2.94 -10.05 -6.40
CA TYR A 161 2.19 -10.56 -7.55
C TYR A 161 0.68 -10.44 -7.34
N ASN A 162 0.18 -10.84 -6.18
CA ASN A 162 -1.24 -10.75 -5.84
C ASN A 162 -1.72 -9.29 -5.86
N PHE A 163 -0.99 -8.40 -5.25
CA PHE A 163 -1.34 -6.97 -5.24
C PHE A 163 -1.26 -6.34 -6.63
N ARG A 164 -0.27 -6.71 -7.47
CA ARG A 164 -0.25 -6.27 -8.88
C ARG A 164 -1.49 -6.71 -9.64
N ARG A 165 -2.01 -7.91 -9.40
CA ARG A 165 -3.26 -8.39 -10.02
C ARG A 165 -4.47 -7.60 -9.54
N ILE A 166 -4.54 -7.28 -8.24
CA ILE A 166 -5.60 -6.43 -7.68
C ILE A 166 -5.55 -5.05 -8.34
N LEU A 167 -4.38 -4.43 -8.42
CA LEU A 167 -4.22 -3.12 -9.07
C LEU A 167 -4.63 -3.17 -10.55
N ALA A 168 -4.22 -4.21 -11.29
CA ALA A 168 -4.63 -4.37 -12.69
C ALA A 168 -6.16 -4.52 -12.85
N TRP A 169 -6.80 -5.23 -11.94
CA TRP A 169 -8.26 -5.38 -11.92
C TRP A 169 -8.95 -4.04 -11.60
N LEU A 170 -8.47 -3.29 -10.60
CA LEU A 170 -8.98 -1.96 -10.28
C LEU A 170 -8.87 -0.99 -11.47
N ARG A 171 -7.73 -0.99 -12.18
CA ARG A 171 -7.55 -0.22 -13.43
C ARG A 171 -8.55 -0.62 -14.49
N ALA A 172 -8.82 -1.90 -14.65
CA ALA A 172 -9.77 -2.39 -15.64
C ALA A 172 -11.21 -1.95 -15.33
N ILE A 173 -11.61 -1.97 -14.06
CA ILE A 173 -12.92 -1.45 -13.62
C ILE A 173 -13.01 0.06 -13.87
N LEU A 174 -12.02 0.84 -13.45
CA LEU A 174 -12.01 2.28 -13.66
C LEU A 174 -12.14 2.64 -15.14
N ARG A 175 -11.42 1.90 -16.01
CA ARG A 175 -11.53 2.08 -17.47
C ARG A 175 -12.93 1.79 -17.99
N LYS A 176 -13.60 0.72 -17.51
CA LYS A 176 -14.99 0.39 -17.89
C LYS A 176 -15.97 1.48 -17.46
N ILE A 177 -15.83 2.00 -16.24
CA ILE A 177 -16.66 3.09 -15.71
C ILE A 177 -16.46 4.36 -16.55
N LEU A 178 -15.21 4.71 -16.87
CA LEU A 178 -14.90 5.88 -17.69
C LEU A 178 -15.52 5.77 -19.09
N ILE A 179 -15.42 4.61 -19.73
CA ILE A 179 -16.03 4.35 -21.03
C ILE A 179 -17.55 4.45 -20.94
N ALA A 180 -18.17 3.93 -19.88
CA ALA A 180 -19.62 4.03 -19.69
C ALA A 180 -20.08 5.49 -19.53
N ILE A 181 -19.35 6.29 -18.76
CA ILE A 181 -19.63 7.72 -18.59
C ILE A 181 -19.47 8.46 -19.92
N LEU A 182 -18.38 8.22 -20.66
CA LEU A 182 -18.16 8.87 -21.97
C LEU A 182 -19.28 8.50 -22.97
N ARG A 183 -19.71 7.24 -23.00
CA ARG A 183 -20.82 6.82 -23.84
C ARG A 183 -22.12 7.53 -23.45
N ALA A 184 -22.42 7.63 -22.15
CA ALA A 184 -23.59 8.35 -21.67
C ALA A 184 -23.58 9.84 -22.03
N PHE A 185 -22.41 10.49 -22.00
CA PHE A 185 -22.25 11.86 -22.45
C PHE A 185 -22.48 12.03 -23.95
N ILE A 186 -21.91 11.14 -24.76
CA ILE A 186 -22.07 11.18 -26.22
C ILE A 186 -23.55 10.96 -26.61
N THR A 187 -24.23 9.98 -26.00
CA THR A 187 -25.64 9.73 -26.27
C THR A 187 -26.54 10.91 -25.84
N ARG A 188 -26.21 11.57 -24.71
CA ARG A 188 -26.95 12.75 -24.24
C ARG A 188 -26.73 13.95 -25.15
N SER A 189 -25.53 14.13 -25.68
CA SER A 189 -25.19 15.20 -26.63
C SER A 189 -25.87 14.97 -27.99
N ALA A 190 -26.03 13.71 -28.41
CA ALA A 190 -26.72 13.36 -29.65
C ALA A 190 -28.25 13.52 -29.58
N LEU A 191 -28.83 13.46 -28.35
CA LEU A 191 -30.27 13.63 -28.11
C LEU A 191 -30.71 15.08 -27.91
N ASN A 192 -29.76 16.02 -27.85
CA ASN A 192 -30.05 17.45 -27.74
C ASN A 192 -29.36 18.20 -28.90
N PRO A 193 -29.81 18.06 -30.15
CA PRO A 193 -29.39 18.95 -31.18
C PRO A 193 -29.97 20.33 -30.86
N ALA A 194 -29.10 21.28 -30.57
CA ALA A 194 -29.49 22.65 -30.27
C ALA A 194 -30.45 23.20 -31.36
N CYS A 195 -31.58 23.75 -30.88
CA CYS A 195 -32.34 24.72 -31.66
C CYS A 195 -31.46 25.86 -32.09
#